data_eea860de8a5e37c9b2103366e4eb966e
#
_entry.id   eea860de8a5e37c9b2103366e4eb966e
#
_cell.length_a   1.000
_cell.length_b   1.000
_cell.length_c   1.000
_cell.angle_alpha   90.00
_cell.angle_beta   90.00
_cell.angle_gamma   90.00
#
_symmetry.space_group_name_H-M   'P 1'
#
loop_
_entity.id
_entity.type
_entity.pdbx_description
1 polymer ?
#
loop_
_entity_poly.entity_id
_entity_poly.type
_entity_poly.pdbx_seq_one_letter_code
_entity_poly.pdbx_strand_id
1 'polypeptide(L)'
;NSPSIVAMDRSTKKIIAIGEEAKFMQGKTHENIKTIRPLKDGVIADFEASEKMISELIRSIPTLKKRWFSPSLTMVICIPSGITEVEMRAVKESAERVNGKEVYLIHEPMAAAIGIGIDIVKPKGNMVVDIGGGTTEIAVIALSGIVCEKSLKVAGDMLTNDIVYYMRTKHNLYVGDRTAEKIKIEVGSVTESLDDPPEDMHVQGRDLLSGKPKEKVISYIEVAKAIDKSVIRIEDSIMETLSQTPPELAADIYNTG
;
A
#
# COMPACT_ATOMS: atom_id res chain seq x y z
N ASN A 1 -8.20 -3.44 10.33
CA ASN A 1 -7.47 -2.84 9.22
C ASN A 1 -8.16 -1.52 8.82
N SER A 2 -7.40 -0.45 8.62
CA SER A 2 -7.94 0.87 8.27
C SER A 2 -7.02 1.52 7.24
N PRO A 3 -7.54 1.99 6.09
CA PRO A 3 -6.71 2.64 5.09
C PRO A 3 -6.16 3.98 5.59
N SER A 4 -4.92 4.30 5.14
CA SER A 4 -4.25 5.55 5.47
C SER A 4 -4.79 6.70 4.63
N ILE A 5 -6.00 7.18 4.98
CA ILE A 5 -6.67 8.30 4.32
C ILE A 5 -7.48 9.10 5.35
N VAL A 6 -7.48 10.41 5.22
CA VAL A 6 -8.27 11.33 6.04
C VAL A 6 -9.09 12.26 5.16
N ALA A 7 -10.30 12.58 5.58
CA ALA A 7 -11.10 13.66 5.03
C ALA A 7 -10.99 14.86 5.99
N MET A 8 -10.62 16.00 5.47
CA MET A 8 -10.33 17.21 6.25
C MET A 8 -11.11 18.41 5.68
N ASP A 9 -11.67 19.23 6.56
CA ASP A 9 -12.19 20.54 6.22
C ASP A 9 -11.02 21.49 5.92
N ARG A 10 -11.04 22.12 4.75
CA ARG A 10 -9.95 22.98 4.28
C ARG A 10 -9.82 24.28 5.10
N SER A 11 -10.94 24.80 5.61
CA SER A 11 -10.98 26.07 6.32
C SER A 11 -10.55 25.91 7.78
N THR A 12 -11.06 24.88 8.45
CA THR A 12 -10.81 24.64 9.87
C THR A 12 -9.66 23.67 10.14
N LYS A 13 -9.18 22.96 9.11
CA LYS A 13 -8.21 21.87 9.19
C LYS A 13 -8.61 20.75 10.17
N LYS A 14 -9.90 20.64 10.46
CA LYS A 14 -10.43 19.55 11.30
C LYS A 14 -10.60 18.29 10.47
N ILE A 15 -10.26 17.16 11.08
CA ILE A 15 -10.57 15.84 10.51
C ILE A 15 -12.08 15.61 10.64
N ILE A 16 -12.70 15.22 9.51
CA ILE A 16 -14.12 14.90 9.41
C ILE A 16 -14.31 13.38 9.46
N ALA A 17 -13.41 12.63 8.79
CA ALA A 17 -13.44 11.19 8.72
C ALA A 17 -12.02 10.63 8.55
N ILE A 18 -11.81 9.39 8.96
CA ILE A 18 -10.55 8.63 8.79
C ILE A 18 -10.85 7.24 8.23
N GLY A 19 -9.84 6.63 7.63
CA GLY A 19 -9.91 5.23 7.22
C GLY A 19 -10.98 4.99 6.16
N GLU A 20 -11.81 3.96 6.35
CA GLU A 20 -12.85 3.55 5.38
C GLU A 20 -13.86 4.66 5.09
N GLU A 21 -14.28 5.43 6.09
CA GLU A 21 -15.21 6.55 5.86
C GLU A 21 -14.59 7.61 4.95
N ALA A 22 -13.33 8.00 5.19
CA ALA A 22 -12.62 8.95 4.34
C ALA A 22 -12.38 8.39 2.93
N LYS A 23 -12.08 7.09 2.81
CA LYS A 23 -11.96 6.40 1.52
C LYS A 23 -13.28 6.43 0.74
N PHE A 24 -14.41 6.27 1.42
CA PHE A 24 -15.74 6.36 0.79
C PHE A 24 -16.05 7.75 0.26
N MET A 25 -15.49 8.80 0.88
CA MET A 25 -15.66 10.21 0.46
C MET A 25 -14.75 10.58 -0.71
N GLN A 26 -13.70 9.82 -1.00
CA GLN A 26 -12.73 10.13 -2.06
C GLN A 26 -13.41 10.25 -3.43
N GLY A 27 -13.13 11.35 -4.13
CA GLY A 27 -13.73 11.66 -5.43
C GLY A 27 -15.19 12.12 -5.40
N LYS A 28 -15.78 12.27 -4.20
CA LYS A 28 -17.19 12.68 -4.01
C LYS A 28 -17.35 13.94 -3.14
N THR A 29 -16.23 14.56 -2.74
CA THR A 29 -16.24 15.74 -1.88
C THR A 29 -16.49 17.01 -2.66
N HIS A 30 -17.20 17.97 -2.04
CA HIS A 30 -17.25 19.35 -2.53
C HIS A 30 -15.94 20.09 -2.16
N GLU A 31 -15.76 21.31 -2.69
CA GLU A 31 -14.50 22.07 -2.60
C GLU A 31 -13.98 22.35 -1.18
N ASN A 32 -14.87 22.39 -0.19
CA ASN A 32 -14.48 22.65 1.22
C ASN A 32 -13.93 21.40 1.93
N ILE A 33 -14.09 20.21 1.36
CA ILE A 33 -13.59 18.97 1.94
C ILE A 33 -12.49 18.40 1.04
N LYS A 34 -11.34 18.07 1.62
CA LYS A 34 -10.24 17.43 0.92
C LYS A 34 -9.97 16.07 1.54
N THR A 35 -9.90 15.03 0.71
CA THR A 35 -9.33 13.74 1.11
C THR A 35 -7.83 13.77 0.89
N ILE A 36 -7.06 13.32 1.88
CA ILE A 36 -5.60 13.33 1.89
C ILE A 36 -5.14 11.93 2.26
N ARG A 37 -4.09 11.44 1.61
CA ARG A 37 -3.32 10.28 2.05
C ARG A 37 -2.09 10.79 2.81
N PRO A 38 -2.09 10.73 4.14
CA PRO A 38 -0.98 11.25 4.95
C PRO A 38 0.31 10.48 4.76
N LEU A 39 0.18 9.18 4.46
CA LEU A 39 1.26 8.30 4.07
C LEU A 39 1.14 8.01 2.57
N LYS A 40 2.21 8.21 1.83
CA LYS A 40 2.28 7.98 0.40
C LYS A 40 3.68 7.46 0.03
N ASP A 41 3.72 6.46 -0.84
CA ASP A 41 4.97 5.86 -1.33
C ASP A 41 5.92 5.43 -0.19
N GLY A 42 5.35 4.87 0.89
CA GLY A 42 6.08 4.40 2.07
C GLY A 42 6.58 5.48 3.03
N VAL A 43 6.31 6.77 2.75
CA VAL A 43 6.80 7.89 3.58
C VAL A 43 5.68 8.79 4.09
N ILE A 44 5.97 9.58 5.12
CA ILE A 44 5.05 10.60 5.62
C ILE A 44 5.03 11.78 4.64
N ALA A 45 3.93 11.92 3.88
CA ALA A 45 3.72 13.01 2.94
C ALA A 45 3.14 14.26 3.61
N ASP A 46 2.40 14.10 4.71
CA ASP A 46 1.80 15.18 5.48
C ASP A 46 1.86 14.84 6.99
N PHE A 47 2.77 15.49 7.70
CA PHE A 47 3.01 15.25 9.13
C PHE A 47 1.79 15.53 10.01
N GLU A 48 1.14 16.68 9.80
CA GLU A 48 0.00 17.10 10.61
C GLU A 48 -1.19 16.16 10.41
N ALA A 49 -1.44 15.76 9.17
CA ALA A 49 -2.49 14.81 8.84
C ALA A 49 -2.17 13.40 9.37
N SER A 50 -0.90 12.96 9.32
CA SER A 50 -0.45 11.66 9.87
C SER A 50 -0.62 11.60 11.38
N GLU A 51 -0.16 12.62 12.11
CA GLU A 51 -0.27 12.69 13.56
C GLU A 51 -1.74 12.67 14.01
N LYS A 52 -2.58 13.46 13.34
CA LYS A 52 -4.02 13.49 13.62
C LYS A 52 -4.68 12.13 13.30
N MET A 53 -4.32 11.50 12.18
CA MET A 53 -4.84 10.19 11.81
C MET A 53 -4.47 9.14 12.85
N ILE A 54 -3.21 9.05 13.25
CA ILE A 54 -2.73 8.11 14.27
C ILE A 54 -3.45 8.36 15.59
N SER A 55 -3.58 9.62 16.01
CA SER A 55 -4.28 10.00 17.24
C SER A 55 -5.74 9.53 17.23
N GLU A 56 -6.46 9.75 16.13
CA GLU A 56 -7.86 9.32 16.00
C GLU A 56 -7.99 7.79 15.91
N LEU A 57 -7.06 7.11 15.23
CA LEU A 57 -7.01 5.64 15.21
C LEU A 57 -6.83 5.07 16.62
N ILE A 58 -5.89 5.62 17.41
CA ILE A 58 -5.69 5.22 18.81
C ILE A 58 -6.95 5.47 19.63
N ARG A 59 -7.59 6.63 19.49
CA ARG A 59 -8.86 6.94 20.17
C ARG A 59 -10.00 6.01 19.76
N SER A 60 -9.97 5.45 18.56
CA SER A 60 -10.98 4.51 18.07
C SER A 60 -10.91 3.14 18.75
N ILE A 61 -9.78 2.79 19.37
CA ILE A 61 -9.57 1.50 20.04
C ILE A 61 -10.49 1.37 21.27
N PRO A 62 -11.42 0.41 21.31
CA PRO A 62 -12.43 0.33 22.36
C PRO A 62 -11.87 0.18 23.78
N THR A 63 -10.73 -0.51 23.93
CA THR A 63 -10.07 -0.73 25.23
C THR A 63 -9.44 0.53 25.80
N LEU A 64 -9.13 1.51 24.96
CA LEU A 64 -8.54 2.79 25.37
C LEU A 64 -9.61 3.85 25.64
N LYS A 65 -10.78 3.76 24.99
CA LYS A 65 -11.91 4.70 25.20
C LYS A 65 -12.43 4.78 26.64
N LYS A 66 -12.25 3.70 27.43
CA LYS A 66 -12.78 3.60 28.82
C LYS A 66 -11.82 4.12 29.89
N ARG A 67 -10.63 4.57 29.54
CA ARG A 67 -9.64 5.04 30.51
C ARG A 67 -9.72 6.55 30.69
N TRP A 68 -9.82 7.00 31.95
CA TRP A 68 -9.84 8.40 32.34
C TRP A 68 -8.51 9.14 32.05
N PHE A 69 -7.39 8.40 32.04
CA PHE A 69 -6.07 8.93 31.69
C PHE A 69 -5.60 8.35 30.37
N SER A 70 -4.97 9.18 29.53
CA SER A 70 -4.28 8.69 28.32
C SER A 70 -3.16 7.73 28.71
N PRO A 71 -3.26 6.44 28.38
CA PRO A 71 -2.21 5.49 28.74
C PRO A 71 -0.95 5.82 27.95
N SER A 72 0.19 5.60 28.58
CA SER A 72 1.47 5.51 27.90
C SER A 72 1.45 4.25 27.03
N LEU A 73 1.81 4.38 25.76
CA LEU A 73 1.72 3.30 24.77
C LEU A 73 3.11 2.76 24.41
N THR A 74 3.24 1.46 24.36
CA THR A 74 4.33 0.79 23.62
C THR A 74 3.84 0.58 22.18
N MET A 75 4.60 1.10 21.20
CA MET A 75 4.25 1.04 19.80
C MET A 75 5.31 0.28 19.02
N VAL A 76 4.87 -0.59 18.12
CA VAL A 76 5.71 -1.19 17.07
C VAL A 76 5.22 -0.65 15.74
N ILE A 77 6.10 -0.02 14.97
CA ILE A 77 5.76 0.63 13.70
C ILE A 77 6.60 0.02 12.60
N CYS A 78 5.93 -0.45 11.54
CA CYS A 78 6.59 -0.94 10.36
C CYS A 78 7.11 0.23 9.51
N ILE A 79 8.30 0.07 8.98
CA ILE A 79 8.97 1.04 8.11
C ILE A 79 9.47 0.35 6.83
N PRO A 80 9.42 1.02 5.66
CA PRO A 80 10.00 0.50 4.43
C PRO A 80 11.51 0.28 4.56
N SER A 81 12.05 -0.66 3.79
CA SER A 81 13.49 -0.95 3.78
C SER A 81 14.34 0.23 3.28
N GLY A 82 13.82 0.98 2.31
CA GLY A 82 14.52 2.13 1.72
C GLY A 82 14.34 3.46 2.46
N ILE A 83 13.87 3.46 3.71
CA ILE A 83 13.63 4.68 4.49
C ILE A 83 14.93 5.34 4.94
N THR A 84 15.00 6.67 4.87
CA THR A 84 16.15 7.45 5.36
C THR A 84 16.12 7.61 6.89
N GLU A 85 17.28 7.86 7.50
CA GLU A 85 17.37 8.13 8.95
C GLU A 85 16.51 9.33 9.39
N VAL A 86 16.37 10.34 8.54
CA VAL A 86 15.53 11.51 8.80
C VAL A 86 14.06 11.11 8.84
N GLU A 87 13.61 10.28 7.90
CA GLU A 87 12.24 9.77 7.85
C GLU A 87 11.97 8.82 9.03
N MET A 88 12.91 7.95 9.41
CA MET A 88 12.80 7.09 10.61
C MET A 88 12.61 7.93 11.88
N ARG A 89 13.41 8.98 12.03
CA ARG A 89 13.28 9.91 13.15
C ARG A 89 11.91 10.57 13.16
N ALA A 90 11.44 11.00 12.00
CA ALA A 90 10.15 11.65 11.84
C ALA A 90 8.98 10.71 12.23
N VAL A 91 9.03 9.43 11.85
CA VAL A 91 8.07 8.40 12.26
C VAL A 91 8.07 8.26 13.78
N LYS A 92 9.26 8.16 14.40
CA LYS A 92 9.40 8.01 15.84
C LYS A 92 8.85 9.22 16.60
N GLU A 93 9.23 10.43 16.18
CA GLU A 93 8.72 11.68 16.78
C GLU A 93 7.20 11.80 16.65
N SER A 94 6.61 11.39 15.51
CA SER A 94 5.16 11.39 15.33
C SER A 94 4.47 10.44 16.31
N ALA A 95 5.05 9.26 16.56
CA ALA A 95 4.54 8.30 17.54
C ALA A 95 4.65 8.81 18.98
N GLU A 96 5.76 9.45 19.32
CA GLU A 96 5.98 10.04 20.64
C GLU A 96 4.96 11.16 20.94
N ARG A 97 4.62 11.99 19.96
CA ARG A 97 3.61 13.05 20.08
C ARG A 97 2.19 12.53 20.37
N VAL A 98 1.90 11.30 20.00
CA VAL A 98 0.61 10.65 20.29
C VAL A 98 0.66 9.70 21.50
N ASN A 99 1.53 9.97 22.46
CA ASN A 99 1.73 9.22 23.70
C ASN A 99 2.47 7.88 23.57
N GLY A 100 3.23 7.69 22.50
CA GLY A 100 4.20 6.59 22.40
C GLY A 100 5.34 6.80 23.38
N LYS A 101 5.41 6.00 24.45
CA LYS A 101 6.51 6.04 25.43
C LYS A 101 7.70 5.20 24.97
N GLU A 102 7.39 4.04 24.41
CA GLU A 102 8.36 3.13 23.85
C GLU A 102 7.98 2.89 22.39
N VAL A 103 8.85 3.29 21.48
CA VAL A 103 8.60 3.18 20.03
C VAL A 103 9.69 2.31 19.42
N TYR A 104 9.28 1.16 18.89
CA TYR A 104 10.12 0.22 18.18
C TYR A 104 9.81 0.29 16.69
N LEU A 105 10.85 0.35 15.87
CA LEU A 105 10.73 0.31 14.41
C LEU A 105 11.14 -1.08 13.93
N ILE A 106 10.38 -1.62 12.98
CA ILE A 106 10.66 -2.90 12.32
C ILE A 106 10.51 -2.73 10.82
N HIS A 107 11.40 -3.31 10.02
CA HIS A 107 11.27 -3.29 8.56
C HIS A 107 10.03 -4.09 8.11
N GLU A 108 9.27 -3.55 7.15
CA GLU A 108 8.03 -4.15 6.63
C GLU A 108 8.22 -5.62 6.22
N PRO A 109 9.24 -6.01 5.43
CA PRO A 109 9.40 -7.40 5.04
C PRO A 109 9.73 -8.34 6.23
N MET A 110 10.40 -7.83 7.28
CA MET A 110 10.64 -8.59 8.50
C MET A 110 9.34 -8.83 9.26
N ALA A 111 8.51 -7.80 9.38
CA ALA A 111 7.19 -7.91 10.00
C ALA A 111 6.27 -8.86 9.23
N ALA A 112 6.30 -8.81 7.89
CA ALA A 112 5.57 -9.70 7.01
C ALA A 112 6.01 -11.16 7.22
N ALA A 113 7.33 -11.43 7.24
CA ALA A 113 7.88 -12.76 7.50
C ALA A 113 7.38 -13.34 8.82
N ILE A 114 7.45 -12.57 9.90
CA ILE A 114 6.95 -12.97 11.22
C ILE A 114 5.43 -13.23 11.16
N GLY A 115 4.69 -12.34 10.49
CA GLY A 115 3.22 -12.40 10.41
C GLY A 115 2.70 -13.64 9.69
N ILE A 116 3.41 -14.14 8.68
CA ILE A 116 3.06 -15.37 7.94
C ILE A 116 3.69 -16.64 8.56
N GLY A 117 4.42 -16.49 9.68
CA GLY A 117 4.96 -17.62 10.46
C GLY A 117 6.27 -18.18 9.94
N ILE A 118 7.05 -17.44 9.16
CA ILE A 118 8.40 -17.82 8.78
C ILE A 118 9.29 -17.84 10.03
N ASP A 119 10.03 -18.93 10.23
CA ASP A 119 11.02 -19.04 11.29
C ASP A 119 12.29 -18.29 10.89
N ILE A 120 12.31 -17.00 11.18
CA ILE A 120 13.41 -16.10 10.81
C ILE A 120 14.71 -16.36 11.57
N VAL A 121 14.68 -17.16 12.66
CA VAL A 121 15.85 -17.43 13.52
C VAL A 121 16.76 -18.48 12.89
N LYS A 122 16.20 -19.36 12.08
CA LYS A 122 16.95 -20.44 11.43
C LYS A 122 18.00 -19.93 10.45
N PRO A 123 19.12 -20.68 10.28
CA PRO A 123 20.11 -20.43 9.25
C PRO A 123 19.60 -20.93 7.87
N LYS A 124 18.47 -20.40 7.43
CA LYS A 124 17.80 -20.76 6.18
C LYS A 124 17.32 -19.50 5.48
N GLY A 125 17.66 -19.38 4.19
CA GLY A 125 17.22 -18.25 3.36
C GLY A 125 15.73 -18.31 3.08
N ASN A 126 15.04 -17.19 3.30
CA ASN A 126 13.64 -16.99 2.90
C ASN A 126 13.56 -15.64 2.18
N MET A 127 12.92 -15.63 1.02
CA MET A 127 12.61 -14.39 0.33
C MET A 127 11.18 -13.98 0.63
N VAL A 128 10.99 -12.73 0.97
CA VAL A 128 9.67 -12.11 1.17
C VAL A 128 9.51 -11.00 0.16
N VAL A 129 8.38 -10.99 -0.52
CA VAL A 129 7.94 -9.92 -1.42
C VAL A 129 6.64 -9.35 -0.85
N ASP A 130 6.71 -8.16 -0.30
CA ASP A 130 5.56 -7.44 0.26
C ASP A 130 5.12 -6.36 -0.71
N ILE A 131 3.96 -6.55 -1.35
CA ILE A 131 3.40 -5.60 -2.32
C ILE A 131 2.32 -4.79 -1.63
N GLY A 132 2.69 -3.61 -1.16
CA GLY A 132 1.78 -2.69 -0.50
C GLY A 132 0.95 -1.83 -1.46
N GLY A 133 0.48 -0.68 -0.96
CA GLY A 133 -0.19 0.33 -1.79
C GLY A 133 0.80 1.19 -2.57
N GLY A 134 1.83 1.71 -1.92
CA GLY A 134 2.80 2.66 -2.49
C GLY A 134 4.15 2.05 -2.83
N THR A 135 4.59 1.03 -2.09
CA THR A 135 5.89 0.36 -2.25
C THR A 135 5.75 -1.13 -2.36
N THR A 136 6.73 -1.75 -3.04
CA THR A 136 7.00 -3.18 -3.00
C THR A 136 8.34 -3.36 -2.30
N GLU A 137 8.33 -4.13 -1.21
CA GLU A 137 9.51 -4.44 -0.42
C GLU A 137 9.93 -5.88 -0.69
N ILE A 138 11.18 -6.07 -1.08
CA ILE A 138 11.76 -7.39 -1.37
C ILE A 138 12.92 -7.59 -0.42
N ALA A 139 12.93 -8.66 0.34
CA ALA A 139 14.04 -8.97 1.25
C ALA A 139 14.32 -10.45 1.33
N VAL A 140 15.61 -10.78 1.45
CA VAL A 140 16.08 -12.11 1.84
C VAL A 140 16.46 -12.07 3.32
N ILE A 141 15.84 -12.96 4.09
CA ILE A 141 15.93 -13.01 5.55
C ILE A 141 16.53 -14.34 5.97
N ALA A 142 17.53 -14.30 6.86
CA ALA A 142 18.11 -15.44 7.53
C ALA A 142 18.71 -15.03 8.88
N LEU A 143 18.72 -15.92 9.89
CA LEU A 143 19.33 -15.69 11.20
C LEU A 143 18.88 -14.35 11.86
N SER A 144 17.59 -14.07 11.78
CA SER A 144 16.95 -12.82 12.30
C SER A 144 17.47 -11.52 11.65
N GLY A 145 18.18 -11.61 10.54
CA GLY A 145 18.72 -10.46 9.82
C GLY A 145 18.22 -10.39 8.37
N ILE A 146 18.21 -9.19 7.83
CA ILE A 146 18.00 -8.96 6.39
C ILE A 146 19.38 -9.06 5.73
N VAL A 147 19.53 -9.99 4.78
CA VAL A 147 20.79 -10.26 4.08
C VAL A 147 20.93 -9.37 2.84
N CYS A 148 19.86 -9.26 2.07
CA CYS A 148 19.73 -8.29 1.00
C CYS A 148 18.28 -7.82 0.89
N GLU A 149 18.11 -6.57 0.45
CA GLU A 149 16.79 -5.96 0.35
C GLU A 149 16.71 -4.98 -0.82
N LYS A 150 15.49 -4.78 -1.30
CA LYS A 150 15.19 -3.76 -2.29
C LYS A 150 13.80 -3.20 -2.06
N SER A 151 13.71 -1.87 -2.06
CA SER A 151 12.44 -1.13 -2.04
C SER A 151 12.16 -0.52 -3.40
N LEU A 152 10.95 -0.70 -3.90
CA LEU A 152 10.51 -0.24 -5.20
C LEU A 152 9.22 0.58 -5.06
N LYS A 153 9.20 1.81 -5.60
CA LYS A 153 7.99 2.65 -5.64
C LYS A 153 7.06 2.28 -6.80
N VAL A 154 6.77 0.98 -6.92
CA VAL A 154 5.78 0.40 -7.82
C VAL A 154 4.99 -0.63 -7.04
N ALA A 155 3.70 -0.38 -6.85
CA ALA A 155 2.82 -1.22 -6.05
C ALA A 155 1.35 -0.97 -6.43
N GLY A 156 0.41 -1.31 -5.58
CA GLY A 156 -1.02 -1.26 -5.84
C GLY A 156 -1.54 0.05 -6.42
N ASP A 157 -1.04 1.20 -5.94
CA ASP A 157 -1.47 2.52 -6.43
C ASP A 157 -0.99 2.78 -7.88
N MET A 158 0.21 2.29 -8.23
CA MET A 158 0.72 2.39 -9.59
C MET A 158 -0.12 1.53 -10.54
N LEU A 159 -0.42 0.27 -10.15
CA LEU A 159 -1.28 -0.61 -10.93
C LEU A 159 -2.67 0.01 -11.15
N THR A 160 -3.23 0.67 -10.15
CA THR A 160 -4.50 1.38 -10.28
C THR A 160 -4.40 2.55 -11.27
N ASN A 161 -3.31 3.33 -11.21
CA ASN A 161 -3.05 4.42 -12.16
C ASN A 161 -2.86 3.91 -13.59
N ASP A 162 -2.21 2.77 -13.78
CA ASP A 162 -2.04 2.13 -15.09
C ASP A 162 -3.41 1.77 -15.70
N ILE A 163 -4.34 1.27 -14.88
CA ILE A 163 -5.72 1.00 -15.30
C ILE A 163 -6.44 2.30 -15.68
N VAL A 164 -6.35 3.36 -14.87
CA VAL A 164 -6.92 4.68 -15.22
C VAL A 164 -6.39 5.16 -16.56
N TYR A 165 -5.07 5.05 -16.78
CA TYR A 165 -4.42 5.44 -18.01
C TYR A 165 -4.88 4.59 -19.19
N TYR A 166 -4.99 3.28 -19.03
CA TYR A 166 -5.48 2.35 -20.04
C TYR A 166 -6.92 2.67 -20.46
N MET A 167 -7.83 2.84 -19.51
CA MET A 167 -9.23 3.20 -19.76
C MET A 167 -9.33 4.51 -20.54
N ARG A 168 -8.49 5.48 -20.17
CA ARG A 168 -8.43 6.77 -20.84
C ARG A 168 -7.94 6.66 -22.28
N THR A 169 -6.87 5.93 -22.52
CA THR A 169 -6.18 5.89 -23.83
C THR A 169 -6.78 4.88 -24.80
N LYS A 170 -7.26 3.74 -24.31
CA LYS A 170 -7.82 2.68 -25.15
C LYS A 170 -9.32 2.78 -25.36
N HIS A 171 -10.04 3.26 -24.34
CA HIS A 171 -11.51 3.31 -24.37
C HIS A 171 -12.09 4.73 -24.43
N ASN A 172 -11.25 5.78 -24.38
CA ASN A 172 -11.67 7.16 -24.24
C ASN A 172 -12.65 7.36 -23.05
N LEU A 173 -12.47 6.56 -21.99
CA LEU A 173 -13.33 6.55 -20.82
C LEU A 173 -12.54 7.05 -19.59
N TYR A 174 -12.99 8.13 -18.99
CA TYR A 174 -12.45 8.63 -17.74
C TYR A 174 -13.15 7.94 -16.57
N VAL A 175 -12.38 7.16 -15.82
CA VAL A 175 -12.78 6.51 -14.57
C VAL A 175 -12.00 7.12 -13.41
N GLY A 176 -12.61 7.20 -12.24
CA GLY A 176 -11.91 7.64 -11.02
C GLY A 176 -11.09 6.50 -10.40
N ASP A 177 -10.13 6.86 -9.53
CA ASP A 177 -9.23 5.92 -8.85
C ASP A 177 -9.98 4.79 -8.15
N ARG A 178 -11.12 5.10 -7.51
CA ARG A 178 -11.94 4.09 -6.84
C ARG A 178 -12.52 3.05 -7.82
N THR A 179 -12.93 3.48 -9.00
CA THR A 179 -13.44 2.57 -10.04
C THR A 179 -12.30 1.72 -10.59
N ALA A 180 -11.13 2.32 -10.85
CA ALA A 180 -9.95 1.59 -11.30
C ALA A 180 -9.45 0.59 -10.26
N GLU A 181 -9.46 0.95 -8.98
CA GLU A 181 -9.15 0.03 -7.89
C GLU A 181 -10.13 -1.14 -7.83
N LYS A 182 -11.41 -0.89 -8.05
CA LYS A 182 -12.43 -1.95 -8.14
C LYS A 182 -12.16 -2.88 -9.33
N ILE A 183 -11.83 -2.34 -10.51
CA ILE A 183 -11.44 -3.13 -11.69
C ILE A 183 -10.24 -4.03 -11.35
N LYS A 184 -9.19 -3.47 -10.72
CA LYS A 184 -8.01 -4.21 -10.29
C LYS A 184 -8.34 -5.39 -9.37
N ILE A 185 -9.25 -5.19 -8.41
CA ILE A 185 -9.63 -6.22 -7.43
C ILE A 185 -10.51 -7.32 -8.06
N GLU A 186 -11.48 -6.95 -8.89
CA GLU A 186 -12.50 -7.86 -9.40
C GLU A 186 -12.05 -8.62 -10.66
N VAL A 187 -11.31 -7.98 -11.55
CA VAL A 187 -10.88 -8.56 -12.83
C VAL A 187 -9.38 -8.44 -13.10
N GLY A 188 -8.57 -8.10 -12.08
CA GLY A 188 -7.11 -7.99 -12.20
C GLY A 188 -6.46 -9.35 -12.40
N SER A 189 -5.53 -9.41 -13.35
CA SER A 189 -4.65 -10.54 -13.59
C SER A 189 -3.30 -10.06 -14.05
N VAL A 190 -2.24 -10.81 -13.78
CA VAL A 190 -0.90 -10.58 -14.31
C VAL A 190 -0.61 -11.44 -15.54
N THR A 191 -1.52 -12.34 -15.91
CA THR A 191 -1.42 -13.22 -17.08
C THR A 191 -2.65 -13.11 -17.96
N GLU A 192 -2.45 -13.30 -19.26
CA GLU A 192 -3.52 -13.34 -20.25
C GLU A 192 -4.17 -14.74 -20.38
N SER A 193 -3.68 -15.74 -19.65
CA SER A 193 -4.19 -17.11 -19.68
C SER A 193 -4.46 -17.57 -18.25
N LEU A 194 -5.73 -17.75 -17.92
CA LEU A 194 -6.21 -18.30 -16.64
C LEU A 194 -7.10 -19.51 -16.94
N ASP A 195 -6.98 -20.55 -16.11
CA ASP A 195 -7.84 -21.74 -16.21
C ASP A 195 -9.27 -21.43 -15.78
N ASP A 196 -9.45 -20.52 -14.82
CA ASP A 196 -10.76 -20.05 -14.32
C ASP A 196 -10.77 -18.52 -14.32
N PRO A 197 -11.05 -17.89 -15.47
CA PRO A 197 -11.04 -16.44 -15.58
C PRO A 197 -12.25 -15.80 -14.89
N PRO A 198 -12.08 -14.61 -14.29
CA PRO A 198 -13.19 -13.84 -13.78
C PRO A 198 -14.12 -13.39 -14.91
N GLU A 199 -15.40 -13.17 -14.58
CA GLU A 199 -16.35 -12.59 -15.52
C GLU A 199 -15.95 -11.16 -15.91
N ASP A 200 -16.25 -10.78 -17.14
CA ASP A 200 -16.00 -9.42 -17.63
C ASP A 200 -16.80 -8.40 -16.81
N MET A 201 -16.16 -7.28 -16.51
CA MET A 201 -16.74 -6.24 -15.66
C MET A 201 -17.35 -5.10 -16.46
N HIS A 202 -18.60 -4.72 -16.14
CA HIS A 202 -19.23 -3.50 -16.64
C HIS A 202 -18.75 -2.27 -15.87
N VAL A 203 -18.09 -1.35 -16.56
CA VAL A 203 -17.46 -0.16 -15.99
C VAL A 203 -18.11 1.10 -16.53
N GLN A 204 -18.59 1.94 -15.62
CA GLN A 204 -19.18 3.23 -15.96
C GLN A 204 -18.20 4.38 -15.68
N GLY A 205 -18.16 5.31 -16.61
CA GLY A 205 -17.30 6.49 -16.51
C GLY A 205 -17.80 7.63 -17.41
N ARG A 206 -16.97 8.65 -17.57
CA ARG A 206 -17.26 9.77 -18.46
C ARG A 206 -16.53 9.60 -19.79
N ASP A 207 -17.27 9.57 -20.88
CA ASP A 207 -16.70 9.57 -22.23
C ASP A 207 -15.91 10.87 -22.46
N LEU A 208 -14.66 10.75 -22.86
CA LEU A 208 -13.76 11.90 -23.03
C LEU A 208 -14.08 12.73 -24.30
N LEU A 209 -14.78 12.15 -25.26
CA LEU A 209 -15.13 12.81 -26.51
C LEU A 209 -16.42 13.60 -26.38
N SER A 210 -17.45 12.99 -25.78
CA SER A 210 -18.78 13.58 -25.67
C SER A 210 -19.06 14.25 -24.31
N GLY A 211 -18.22 13.96 -23.31
CA GLY A 211 -18.43 14.39 -21.92
C GLY A 211 -19.57 13.67 -21.18
N LYS A 212 -20.29 12.77 -21.84
CA LYS A 212 -21.47 12.09 -21.31
C LYS A 212 -21.09 10.83 -20.50
N PRO A 213 -21.96 10.36 -19.59
CA PRO A 213 -21.82 9.01 -19.02
C PRO A 213 -21.80 7.95 -20.10
N LYS A 214 -20.91 6.96 -19.94
CA LYS A 214 -20.73 5.83 -20.86
C LYS A 214 -20.35 4.60 -20.08
N GLU A 215 -20.80 3.45 -20.55
CA GLU A 215 -20.41 2.14 -20.06
C GLU A 215 -19.50 1.44 -21.02
N LYS A 216 -18.57 0.66 -20.50
CA LYS A 216 -17.65 -0.23 -21.23
C LYS A 216 -17.50 -1.53 -20.48
N VAL A 217 -17.45 -2.63 -21.20
CA VAL A 217 -17.07 -3.95 -20.65
C VAL A 217 -15.55 -4.06 -20.73
N ILE A 218 -14.92 -4.53 -19.67
CA ILE A 218 -13.49 -4.77 -19.57
C ILE A 218 -13.21 -6.19 -19.09
N SER A 219 -12.28 -6.87 -19.74
CA SER A 219 -11.85 -8.22 -19.41
C SER A 219 -10.56 -8.23 -18.60
N TYR A 220 -10.27 -9.37 -17.93
CA TYR A 220 -9.02 -9.58 -17.20
C TYR A 220 -7.79 -9.50 -18.15
N ILE A 221 -7.92 -9.89 -19.41
CA ILE A 221 -6.86 -9.79 -20.42
C ILE A 221 -6.48 -8.32 -20.66
N GLU A 222 -7.48 -7.44 -20.72
CA GLU A 222 -7.23 -6.00 -20.90
C GLU A 222 -6.56 -5.40 -19.65
N VAL A 223 -6.93 -5.88 -18.47
CA VAL A 223 -6.31 -5.44 -17.21
C VAL A 223 -4.87 -5.94 -17.13
N ALA A 224 -4.60 -7.20 -17.50
CA ALA A 224 -3.23 -7.72 -17.57
C ALA A 224 -2.35 -6.86 -18.47
N LYS A 225 -2.81 -6.50 -19.67
CA LYS A 225 -2.10 -5.58 -20.57
C LYS A 225 -1.91 -4.18 -20.01
N ALA A 226 -2.87 -3.71 -19.24
CA ALA A 226 -2.79 -2.37 -18.64
C ALA A 226 -1.65 -2.27 -17.61
N ILE A 227 -1.48 -3.31 -16.77
CA ILE A 227 -0.52 -3.32 -15.66
C ILE A 227 0.83 -3.95 -15.97
N ASP A 228 0.99 -4.55 -17.14
CA ASP A 228 2.15 -5.36 -17.58
C ASP A 228 3.50 -4.66 -17.28
N LYS A 229 3.64 -3.40 -17.65
CA LYS A 229 4.89 -2.64 -17.45
C LYS A 229 5.26 -2.49 -15.97
N SER A 230 4.28 -2.33 -15.09
CA SER A 230 4.51 -2.23 -13.66
C SER A 230 4.84 -3.58 -13.05
N VAL A 231 4.21 -4.65 -13.53
CA VAL A 231 4.51 -6.04 -13.13
C VAL A 231 5.94 -6.41 -13.50
N ILE A 232 6.38 -6.16 -14.73
CA ILE A 232 7.75 -6.41 -15.17
C ILE A 232 8.77 -5.72 -14.28
N ARG A 233 8.51 -4.48 -13.84
CA ARG A 233 9.41 -3.77 -12.92
C ARG A 233 9.53 -4.44 -11.55
N ILE A 234 8.44 -5.04 -11.06
CA ILE A 234 8.46 -5.83 -9.82
C ILE A 234 9.27 -7.11 -10.03
N GLU A 235 9.04 -7.83 -11.13
CA GLU A 235 9.79 -9.04 -11.50
C GLU A 235 11.28 -8.76 -11.64
N ASP A 236 11.67 -7.71 -12.35
CA ASP A 236 13.07 -7.29 -12.51
C ASP A 236 13.72 -7.03 -11.14
N SER A 237 13.00 -6.40 -10.22
CA SER A 237 13.49 -6.11 -8.87
C SER A 237 13.65 -7.37 -8.02
N ILE A 238 12.77 -8.37 -8.18
CA ILE A 238 12.90 -9.68 -7.55
C ILE A 238 14.16 -10.40 -8.08
N MET A 239 14.33 -10.43 -9.41
CA MET A 239 15.49 -11.06 -10.04
C MET A 239 16.80 -10.38 -9.66
N GLU A 240 16.82 -9.05 -9.56
CA GLU A 240 17.98 -8.31 -9.10
C GLU A 240 18.35 -8.65 -7.65
N THR A 241 17.35 -8.74 -6.75
CA THR A 241 17.58 -9.14 -5.36
C THR A 241 18.10 -10.58 -5.26
N LEU A 242 17.53 -11.49 -6.05
CA LEU A 242 18.04 -12.88 -6.13
C LEU A 242 19.48 -12.94 -6.61
N SER A 243 19.85 -12.13 -7.59
CA SER A 243 21.22 -12.09 -8.13
C SER A 243 22.26 -11.61 -7.12
N GLN A 244 21.85 -10.84 -6.12
CA GLN A 244 22.68 -10.35 -5.02
C GLN A 244 22.66 -11.29 -3.80
N THR A 245 21.81 -12.30 -3.82
CA THR A 245 21.66 -13.26 -2.72
C THR A 245 22.85 -14.25 -2.70
N PRO A 246 23.48 -14.50 -1.53
CA PRO A 246 24.50 -15.53 -1.41
C PRO A 246 24.02 -16.90 -1.90
N PRO A 247 24.91 -17.69 -2.57
CA PRO A 247 24.49 -18.94 -3.23
C PRO A 247 23.79 -19.95 -2.32
N GLU A 248 24.23 -20.08 -1.07
CA GLU A 248 23.63 -21.01 -0.10
C GLU A 248 22.19 -20.60 0.24
N LEU A 249 21.93 -19.30 0.42
CA LEU A 249 20.58 -18.80 0.68
C LEU A 249 19.70 -18.84 -0.57
N ALA A 250 20.28 -18.63 -1.75
CA ALA A 250 19.56 -18.79 -3.01
C ALA A 250 19.10 -20.26 -3.23
N ALA A 251 19.95 -21.23 -2.83
CA ALA A 251 19.59 -22.65 -2.85
C ALA A 251 18.45 -22.98 -1.87
N ASP A 252 18.43 -22.34 -0.70
CA ASP A 252 17.32 -22.48 0.25
C ASP A 252 16.01 -21.95 -0.34
N ILE A 253 16.04 -20.74 -0.95
CA ILE A 253 14.88 -20.09 -1.57
C ILE A 253 14.33 -20.95 -2.70
N TYR A 254 15.19 -21.57 -3.53
CA TYR A 254 14.76 -22.49 -4.59
C TYR A 254 13.90 -23.65 -4.08
N ASN A 255 14.20 -24.15 -2.87
CA ASN A 255 13.50 -25.29 -2.28
C ASN A 255 12.23 -24.89 -1.49
N THR A 256 12.10 -23.65 -1.07
CA THR A 256 11.04 -23.21 -0.14
C THR A 256 10.18 -22.07 -0.64
N GLY A 257 10.55 -21.44 -1.74
CA GLY A 257 9.87 -20.27 -2.28
C GLY A 257 10.43 -18.97 -1.76
#